data_01c3fe094eba42b8bc97486d55fd0b7c
#
_entry.id   01c3fe094eba42b8bc97486d55fd0b7c
#
_cell.length_a   1.000
_cell.length_b   1.000
_cell.length_c   1.000
_cell.angle_alpha   90.00
_cell.angle_beta   90.00
_cell.angle_gamma   90.00
#
_symmetry.space_group_name_H-M   'P 1'
#
loop_
_entity.id
_entity.type
_entity.pdbx_description
1 polymer ?
#
loop_
_entity_poly.entity_id
_entity_poly.type
_entity_poly.pdbx_seq_one_letter_code
_entity_poly.pdbx_strand_id
1 'polypeptide(L)'
;MMMSITQLKKVSLAAFLVAASLSLGGCGELYERADFVTNVQGKSDVEVRKAVGKPASIDASNPGRVTWTYTSTTFDLSNGNKRDAKTVVVFKPEAAGGKLRAAEILYE
;
A
#
# COMPACT_ATOMS: atom_id res chain seq x y z
N MET A 1 39.15 -15.21 -22.09
CA MET A 1 38.81 -14.82 -21.67
C MET A 1 38.13 -14.60 -21.25
N MET A 2 38.22 -14.67 -21.32
CA MET A 2 37.53 -14.25 -20.81
C MET A 2 36.84 -14.15 -20.15
N MET A 3 36.85 -14.27 -20.09
CA MET A 3 36.24 -14.02 -19.39
C MET A 3 35.64 -13.59 -18.90
N SER A 4 35.77 -13.66 -18.99
CA SER A 4 35.26 -13.14 -18.36
C SER A 4 34.56 -12.73 -18.11
N ILE A 5 34.58 -12.82 -18.47
CA ILE A 5 33.94 -12.30 -18.05
C ILE A 5 33.22 -12.28 -17.56
N THR A 6 33.31 -12.62 -17.69
CA THR A 6 32.62 -12.50 -17.07
C THR A 6 32.09 -12.31 -16.32
N GLN A 7 32.23 -12.38 -16.31
CA GLN A 7 31.82 -12.06 -15.42
C GLN A 7 31.18 -11.44 -15.04
N LEU A 8 31.27 -11.19 -15.34
CA LEU A 8 30.75 -10.51 -14.71
C LEU A 8 29.86 -10.26 -14.59
N LYS A 9 29.74 -10.42 -15.10
CA LYS A 9 28.90 -10.09 -14.84
C LYS A 9 28.15 -10.32 -14.10
N LYS A 10 28.28 -10.65 -14.10
CA LYS A 10 27.71 -10.78 -13.24
C LYS A 10 27.20 -10.27 -12.42
N VAL A 11 27.41 -9.92 -12.37
CA VAL A 11 27.11 -9.32 -11.49
C VAL A 11 26.22 -8.73 -11.31
N SER A 12 26.08 -8.52 -11.67
CA SER A 12 25.31 -7.82 -11.40
C SER A 12 24.34 -8.14 -10.91
N LEU A 13 24.09 -8.54 -11.05
CA LEU A 13 23.18 -8.64 -10.55
C LEU A 13 22.70 -8.54 -9.54
N ALA A 14 23.03 -8.60 -9.34
CA ALA A 14 22.70 -8.45 -8.40
C ALA A 14 22.13 -7.58 -7.98
N ALA A 15 22.21 -7.18 -8.11
CA ALA A 15 21.72 -6.33 -7.76
C ALA A 15 20.62 -6.22 -7.63
N PHE A 16 20.42 -6.45 -7.94
CA PHE A 16 19.47 -6.18 -7.71
C PHE A 16 18.79 -6.52 -6.98
N LEU A 17 18.78 -6.86 -6.90
CA LEU A 17 18.20 -7.00 -6.10
C LEU A 17 17.81 -6.51 -5.26
N VAL A 18 17.97 -6.33 -5.18
CA VAL A 18 17.72 -5.74 -4.38
C VAL A 18 16.99 -5.13 -4.12
N ALA A 19 16.84 -5.01 -4.46
CA ALA A 19 16.21 -4.34 -4.26
C ALA A 19 15.35 -4.55 -3.68
N ALA A 20 15.25 -4.89 -3.77
CA ALA A 20 14.53 -4.88 -3.28
C ALA A 20 14.05 -4.84 -2.42
N SER A 21 14.17 -4.87 -2.27
CA SER A 21 13.81 -4.68 -1.48
C SER A 21 13.16 -4.17 -1.08
N LEU A 22 13.08 -4.03 -1.29
CA LEU A 22 12.62 -3.48 -0.88
C LEU A 22 11.80 -3.43 -0.42
N SER A 23 11.73 -3.66 -0.83
CA SER A 23 10.92 -3.48 -0.49
C SER A 23 10.50 -3.63 0.46
N LEU A 24 10.72 -3.70 0.75
CA LEU A 24 10.32 -3.55 1.64
C LEU A 24 9.47 -2.98 2.02
N GLY A 25 9.55 -3.25 1.50
CA GLY A 25 8.47 -2.94 1.73
C GLY A 25 7.64 -1.88 2.03
N GLY A 26 6.65 -1.64 1.54
CA GLY A 26 5.71 -0.64 1.87
C GLY A 26 5.71 -0.13 3.29
N CYS A 27 6.47 -0.75 4.12
CA CYS A 27 6.61 -0.32 5.50
C CYS A 27 7.17 1.10 5.54
N GLY A 28 6.43 2.03 6.14
CA GLY A 28 6.85 3.41 6.25
C GLY A 28 6.72 4.23 4.99
N GLU A 29 6.18 3.66 3.95
CA GLU A 29 5.98 4.40 2.72
C GLU A 29 4.94 5.50 2.90
N LEU A 30 5.19 6.65 2.28
CA LEU A 30 4.33 7.81 2.39
C LEU A 30 3.72 8.11 1.02
N TYR A 31 2.41 8.25 0.97
CA TYR A 31 1.68 8.48 -0.27
C TYR A 31 0.98 9.82 -0.27
N GLU A 32 1.00 10.48 -1.41
CA GLU A 32 0.09 11.59 -1.63
C GLU A 32 -1.34 11.02 -1.61
N ARG A 33 -2.30 11.79 -1.11
CA ARG A 33 -3.69 11.31 -1.02
C ARG A 33 -4.21 10.77 -2.35
N ALA A 34 -3.93 11.48 -3.46
CA ALA A 34 -4.40 11.05 -4.78
C ALA A 34 -3.80 9.72 -5.19
N ASP A 35 -2.52 9.51 -4.92
CA ASP A 35 -1.84 8.25 -5.22
C ASP A 35 -2.38 7.11 -4.35
N PHE A 36 -2.66 7.40 -3.10
CA PHE A 36 -3.24 6.41 -2.19
C PHE A 36 -4.61 5.96 -2.72
N VAL A 37 -5.44 6.92 -3.12
CA VAL A 37 -6.76 6.61 -3.70
C VAL A 37 -6.61 5.74 -4.94
N THR A 38 -5.68 6.09 -5.84
CA THR A 38 -5.46 5.32 -7.06
C THR A 38 -5.10 3.87 -6.76
N ASN A 39 -4.32 3.65 -5.71
CA ASN A 39 -3.87 2.31 -5.35
C ASN A 39 -4.88 1.52 -4.54
N VAL A 40 -5.89 2.17 -3.99
CA VAL A 40 -6.78 1.56 -3.00
C VAL A 40 -8.24 1.52 -3.44
N GLN A 41 -8.75 2.62 -4.01
CA GLN A 41 -10.18 2.74 -4.33
C GLN A 41 -10.64 1.62 -5.25
N GLY A 42 -11.71 0.92 -4.85
CA GLY A 42 -12.28 -0.16 -5.65
C GLY A 42 -11.52 -1.47 -5.59
N LYS A 43 -10.42 -1.52 -4.87
CA LYS A 43 -9.59 -2.74 -4.79
C LYS A 43 -10.07 -3.63 -3.65
N SER A 44 -9.77 -4.92 -3.77
CA SER A 44 -10.06 -5.87 -2.70
C SER A 44 -9.09 -5.65 -1.53
N ASP A 45 -9.41 -6.23 -0.38
CA ASP A 45 -8.54 -6.17 0.79
C ASP A 45 -7.16 -6.76 0.51
N VAL A 46 -7.10 -7.86 -0.24
CA VAL A 46 -5.82 -8.48 -0.61
C VAL A 46 -5.00 -7.53 -1.49
N GLU A 47 -5.66 -6.91 -2.48
CA GLU A 47 -4.99 -5.96 -3.38
C GLU A 47 -4.49 -4.73 -2.66
N VAL A 48 -5.29 -4.21 -1.71
CA VAL A 48 -4.90 -3.05 -0.93
C VAL A 48 -3.67 -3.37 -0.08
N ARG A 49 -3.67 -4.54 0.55
CA ARG A 49 -2.52 -4.95 1.36
C ARG A 49 -1.25 -5.06 0.52
N LYS A 50 -1.37 -5.57 -0.68
CA LYS A 50 -0.22 -5.65 -1.60
C LYS A 50 0.27 -4.27 -2.03
N ALA A 51 -0.67 -3.37 -2.29
CA ALA A 51 -0.32 -2.06 -2.85
C ALA A 51 0.24 -1.11 -1.80
N VAL A 52 -0.37 -1.03 -0.62
CA VAL A 52 0.00 -0.02 0.38
C VAL A 52 0.42 -0.62 1.71
N GLY A 53 0.44 -1.94 1.82
CA GLY A 53 0.94 -2.61 3.01
C GLY A 53 -0.11 -2.86 4.06
N LYS A 54 0.35 -3.33 5.20
CA LYS A 54 -0.48 -3.70 6.33
C LYS A 54 -0.99 -2.46 7.07
N PRO A 55 -2.27 -2.43 7.46
CA PRO A 55 -2.76 -1.32 8.27
C PRO A 55 -2.26 -1.43 9.72
N ALA A 56 -2.32 -0.31 10.43
CA ALA A 56 -1.98 -0.28 11.84
C ALA A 56 -3.04 -1.02 12.67
N SER A 57 -4.30 -0.94 12.25
CA SER A 57 -5.38 -1.66 12.94
C SER A 57 -6.51 -1.97 11.96
N ILE A 58 -7.29 -2.99 12.32
CA ILE A 58 -8.43 -3.45 11.53
C ILE A 58 -9.61 -3.60 12.47
N ASP A 59 -10.75 -3.03 12.07
CA ASP A 59 -12.01 -3.23 12.78
C ASP A 59 -12.95 -4.01 11.85
N ALA A 60 -13.13 -5.29 12.13
CA ALA A 60 -13.98 -6.17 11.36
C ALA A 60 -15.22 -6.61 12.18
N SER A 61 -15.57 -5.86 13.20
CA SER A 61 -16.72 -6.20 14.05
C SER A 61 -18.04 -6.14 13.29
N ASN A 62 -18.09 -5.32 12.23
CA ASN A 62 -19.25 -5.28 11.34
C ASN A 62 -18.84 -5.81 9.98
N PRO A 63 -19.30 -7.02 9.58
CA PRO A 63 -18.90 -7.59 8.30
C PRO A 63 -19.37 -6.79 7.08
N GLY A 64 -20.36 -5.92 7.25
CA GLY A 64 -20.82 -5.05 6.18
C GLY A 64 -20.00 -3.77 6.07
N ARG A 65 -19.08 -3.53 6.99
CA ARG A 65 -18.27 -2.30 7.00
C ARG A 65 -16.99 -2.54 7.79
N VAL A 66 -15.99 -3.04 7.11
CA VAL A 66 -14.67 -3.31 7.70
C VAL A 66 -13.79 -2.09 7.49
N THR A 67 -13.13 -1.62 8.54
CA THR A 67 -12.26 -0.44 8.42
C THR A 67 -10.82 -0.81 8.72
N TRP A 68 -9.93 -0.32 7.89
CA TRP A 68 -8.48 -0.44 8.07
C TRP A 68 -7.92 0.93 8.34
N THR A 69 -7.21 1.09 9.44
CA THR A 69 -6.61 2.38 9.81
C THR A 69 -5.12 2.34 9.56
N TYR A 70 -4.65 3.29 8.75
CA TYR A 70 -3.23 3.52 8.50
C TYR A 70 -2.82 4.78 9.24
N THR A 71 -1.63 4.81 9.80
CA THR A 71 -1.14 5.97 10.55
C THR A 71 0.04 6.59 9.81
N SER A 72 0.05 7.91 9.71
CA SER A 72 1.13 8.69 9.09
C SER A 72 1.53 8.15 7.71
N THR A 73 0.53 7.76 6.92
CA THR A 73 0.77 7.09 5.63
C THR A 73 0.52 8.01 4.45
N THR A 74 -0.36 9.00 4.61
CA THR A 74 -0.71 9.90 3.52
C THR A 74 -0.43 11.35 3.87
N PHE A 75 -0.30 12.18 2.85
CA PHE A 75 -0.14 13.61 3.04
C PHE A 75 -0.99 14.36 2.02
N ASP A 76 -1.34 15.59 2.37
CA ASP A 76 -2.20 16.45 1.56
C ASP A 76 -1.34 17.47 0.82
N LEU A 77 -1.11 17.23 -0.46
CA LEU A 77 -0.29 18.09 -1.29
C LEU A 77 -0.88 19.51 -1.39
N SER A 78 -2.19 19.61 -1.42
CA SER A 78 -2.87 20.90 -1.56
C SER A 78 -2.89 21.70 -0.26
N ASN A 79 -2.46 21.11 0.84
CA ASN A 79 -2.43 21.74 2.15
C ASN A 79 -1.01 21.73 2.73
N GLY A 80 -0.04 22.16 1.94
CA GLY A 80 1.34 22.29 2.39
C GLY A 80 2.01 20.98 2.74
N ASN A 81 1.59 19.90 2.10
CA ASN A 81 2.11 18.55 2.38
C ASN A 81 1.87 18.10 3.81
N LYS A 82 0.80 18.58 4.40
CA LYS A 82 0.45 18.19 5.77
C LYS A 82 0.14 16.70 5.82
N ARG A 83 0.76 15.99 6.74
CA ARG A 83 0.51 14.57 6.93
C ARG A 83 -0.80 14.34 7.64
N ASP A 84 -1.50 13.31 7.21
CA ASP A 84 -2.69 12.85 7.92
C ASP A 84 -2.25 11.95 9.06
N ALA A 85 -2.78 12.18 10.25
CA ALA A 85 -2.50 11.31 11.38
C ALA A 85 -3.04 9.91 11.11
N LYS A 86 -4.22 9.84 10.52
CA LYS A 86 -4.87 8.57 10.19
C LYS A 86 -5.50 8.63 8.82
N THR A 87 -5.42 7.50 8.11
CA THR A 87 -6.13 7.30 6.85
C THR A 87 -6.92 6.01 7.01
N VAL A 88 -8.23 6.12 6.90
CA VAL A 88 -9.12 4.99 7.14
C VAL A 88 -9.70 4.52 5.82
N VAL A 89 -9.47 3.25 5.49
CA VAL A 89 -10.05 2.62 4.31
C VAL A 89 -11.26 1.83 4.76
N VAL A 90 -12.42 2.16 4.19
CA VAL A 90 -13.66 1.49 4.51
C VAL A 90 -13.96 0.47 3.42
N PHE A 91 -14.03 -0.79 3.81
CA PHE A 91 -14.36 -1.89 2.89
C PHE A 91 -15.81 -2.29 3.07
N LYS A 92 -16.48 -2.48 1.94
CA LYS A 92 -17.86 -2.97 1.94
C LYS A 92 -17.96 -4.15 0.98
N PRO A 93 -18.85 -5.12 1.24
CA PRO A 93 -19.03 -6.23 0.30
C PRO A 93 -19.65 -5.73 -1.00
N GLU A 94 -19.22 -6.28 -2.13
CA GLU A 94 -19.76 -5.93 -3.44
C GLU A 94 -21.25 -6.24 -3.53
N ALA A 95 -21.64 -7.36 -2.92
CA ALA A 95 -23.02 -7.82 -2.85
C ALA A 95 -23.14 -8.60 -1.57
N ALA A 96 -24.34 -8.98 -1.20
CA ALA A 96 -24.57 -9.75 0.03
C ALA A 96 -23.66 -10.98 0.02
N GLY A 97 -22.76 -11.07 1.01
CA GLY A 97 -21.80 -12.15 1.11
C GLY A 97 -20.66 -12.10 0.10
N GLY A 98 -20.54 -11.00 -0.65
CA GLY A 98 -19.50 -10.87 -1.65
C GLY A 98 -18.16 -10.44 -1.06
N LYS A 99 -17.17 -10.34 -1.95
CA LYS A 99 -15.84 -9.89 -1.57
C LYS A 99 -15.87 -8.44 -1.12
N LEU A 100 -14.99 -8.12 -0.17
CA LEU A 100 -14.82 -6.75 0.28
C LEU A 100 -14.11 -5.93 -0.79
N ARG A 101 -14.57 -4.69 -0.97
CA ARG A 101 -13.95 -3.70 -1.84
C ARG A 101 -13.81 -2.39 -1.10
N ALA A 102 -12.71 -1.71 -1.31
CA ALA A 102 -12.49 -0.40 -0.70
C ALA A 102 -13.50 0.58 -1.30
N ALA A 103 -14.41 1.08 -0.47
CA ALA A 103 -15.51 1.93 -0.91
C ALA A 103 -15.29 3.40 -0.57
N GLU A 104 -14.64 3.67 0.57
CA GLU A 104 -14.40 5.04 1.03
C GLU A 104 -13.01 5.14 1.62
N ILE A 105 -12.45 6.33 1.54
CA ILE A 105 -11.17 6.64 2.19
C ILE A 105 -11.36 7.93 2.95
N LEU A 106 -11.09 7.88 4.25
CA LEU A 106 -11.28 9.01 5.15
C LEU A 106 -9.94 9.44 5.71
N TYR A 107 -9.75 10.74 5.87
CA TYR A 107 -8.49 11.30 6.39
C TYR A 107 -8.76 12.05 7.68
N GLU A 108 -7.89 11.86 8.68
CA GLU A 108 -8.00 12.52 9.98
C GLU A 108 -6.72 13.19 10.42
#